data_6b223d490e0ab7b4b0c453250ead77a1
#
_entry.id   6b223d490e0ab7b4b0c453250ead77a1
#
_cell.length_a   1.000
_cell.length_b   1.000
_cell.length_c   1.000
_cell.angle_alpha   90.00
_cell.angle_beta   90.00
_cell.angle_gamma   90.00
#
_symmetry.space_group_name_H-M   'P 1'
#
loop_
_entity.id
_entity.type
_entity.pdbx_description
1 polymer ?
#
loop_
_entity_poly.entity_id
_entity_poly.type
_entity_poly.pdbx_seq_one_letter_code
_entity_poly.pdbx_strand_id
1 'polypeptide(L)'
;MSVLPELHYLPFWFTELSNGIMVIVNQGGEHLFINLDDFNHILNKDIDRNSDFYFALKDKQFLADDYDLEIQLDVLANQLKSRKAYLDDFTSLHMIVVTARCNFNCRYCHASSANEKEHDLDLDWPTAKLIVNKILNLHLQL
;
A
#
# COMPACT_ATOMS: atom_id res chain seq x y z
N MET A 1 -22.67 32.75 12.24
CA MET A 1 -21.36 32.10 12.52
C MET A 1 -21.14 31.07 11.43
N SER A 2 -20.26 31.32 10.49
CA SER A 2 -19.87 30.29 9.51
C SER A 2 -19.07 29.23 10.24
N VAL A 3 -19.61 28.02 10.31
CA VAL A 3 -18.87 26.86 10.80
C VAL A 3 -17.72 26.64 9.79
N LEU A 4 -16.48 26.63 10.26
CA LEU A 4 -15.35 26.29 9.40
C LEU A 4 -15.49 24.81 8.98
N PRO A 5 -15.19 24.46 7.72
CA PRO A 5 -15.26 23.08 7.26
C PRO A 5 -14.34 22.19 8.10
N GLU A 6 -14.72 20.93 8.30
CA GLU A 6 -13.88 19.98 9.01
C GLU A 6 -12.64 19.64 8.17
N LEU A 7 -11.52 19.33 8.85
CA LEU A 7 -10.28 18.90 8.20
C LEU A 7 -10.16 17.38 8.27
N HIS A 8 -9.94 16.78 7.12
CA HIS A 8 -9.77 15.34 6.95
C HIS A 8 -8.33 15.04 6.54
N TYR A 9 -7.63 14.24 7.34
CA TYR A 9 -6.30 13.75 6.98
C TYR A 9 -6.43 12.52 6.10
N LEU A 10 -5.84 12.57 4.92
CA LEU A 10 -5.74 11.42 4.04
C LEU A 10 -4.64 10.46 4.53
N PRO A 11 -4.74 9.15 4.29
CA PRO A 11 -3.77 8.19 4.80
C PRO A 11 -2.35 8.47 4.31
N PHE A 12 -1.40 8.49 5.24
CA PHE A 12 0.03 8.65 4.95
C PHE A 12 0.89 7.83 5.91
N TRP A 13 2.11 7.56 5.50
CA TRP A 13 3.17 6.99 6.33
C TRP A 13 4.15 8.08 6.69
N PHE A 14 4.86 7.89 7.78
CA PHE A 14 5.89 8.81 8.20
C PHE A 14 7.09 8.07 8.81
N THR A 15 8.24 8.70 8.72
CA THR A 15 9.44 8.25 9.42
C THR A 15 10.30 9.45 9.79
N GLU A 16 10.99 9.36 10.90
CA GLU A 16 12.01 10.32 11.28
C GLU A 16 13.31 10.00 10.52
N LEU A 17 13.87 11.03 9.92
CA LEU A 17 15.23 11.02 9.39
C LEU A 17 16.21 11.50 10.46
N SER A 18 17.37 11.98 10.10
CA SER A 18 18.32 12.58 11.03
C SER A 18 17.89 14.01 11.41
N ASN A 19 18.28 14.44 12.61
CA ASN A 19 18.17 15.84 13.07
C ASN A 19 16.74 16.41 13.18
N GLY A 20 15.75 15.59 13.56
CA GLY A 20 14.38 16.08 13.77
C GLY A 20 13.63 16.41 12.49
N ILE A 21 14.12 15.95 11.35
CA ILE A 21 13.40 16.03 10.09
C ILE A 21 12.52 14.79 9.94
N MET A 22 11.23 15.02 9.72
CA MET A 22 10.26 13.98 9.41
C MET A 22 10.02 13.95 7.91
N VAL A 23 9.85 12.77 7.34
CA VAL A 23 9.29 12.61 6.00
C VAL A 23 7.91 11.98 6.12
N ILE A 24 6.94 12.58 5.45
CA ILE A 24 5.60 12.01 5.29
C ILE A 24 5.39 11.63 3.82
N VAL A 25 4.75 10.50 3.57
CA VAL A 25 4.50 9.96 2.22
C VAL A 25 3.07 9.48 2.14
N ASN A 26 2.31 9.92 1.14
CA ASN A 26 0.95 9.46 0.95
C ASN A 26 0.87 8.23 0.02
N GLN A 27 -0.33 7.68 -0.14
CA GLN A 27 -0.57 6.53 -1.04
C GLN A 27 -0.35 6.88 -2.52
N GLY A 28 -0.55 8.13 -2.91
CA GLY A 28 -0.25 8.65 -4.24
C GLY A 28 1.27 8.75 -4.53
N GLY A 29 2.12 8.64 -3.48
CA GLY A 29 3.59 8.74 -3.55
C GLY A 29 4.11 10.17 -3.51
N GLU A 30 3.23 11.13 -3.22
CA GLU A 30 3.67 12.46 -2.85
C GLU A 30 4.35 12.43 -1.48
N HIS A 31 5.34 13.28 -1.31
CA HIS A 31 6.10 13.35 -0.07
C HIS A 31 6.40 14.79 0.33
N LEU A 32 6.56 15.00 1.64
CA LEU A 32 7.02 16.24 2.24
C LEU A 32 8.08 15.95 3.30
N PHE A 33 9.08 16.81 3.35
CA PHE A 33 10.03 16.89 4.45
C PHE A 33 9.57 18.02 5.36
N ILE A 34 9.31 17.72 6.60
CA ILE A 34 8.78 18.64 7.58
C ILE A 34 9.62 18.57 8.87
N ASN A 35 9.60 19.61 9.67
CA ASN A 35 10.21 19.59 10.99
C ASN A 35 9.30 18.89 12.02
N LEU A 36 9.81 18.64 13.20
CA LEU A 36 9.06 17.97 14.26
C LEU A 36 7.90 18.83 14.78
N ASP A 37 8.03 20.16 14.74
CA ASP A 37 6.96 21.07 15.20
C ASP A 37 5.77 21.02 14.24
N ASP A 38 6.01 21.08 12.92
CA ASP A 38 4.98 20.91 11.89
C ASP A 38 4.30 19.54 12.00
N PHE A 39 5.09 18.49 12.28
CA PHE A 39 4.53 17.15 12.48
C PHE A 39 3.62 17.10 13.71
N ASN A 40 4.00 17.76 14.80
CA ASN A 40 3.15 17.88 16.00
C ASN A 40 1.85 18.63 15.70
N HIS A 41 1.87 19.67 14.85
CA HIS A 41 0.66 20.36 14.40
C HIS A 41 -0.29 19.42 13.63
N ILE A 42 0.24 18.51 12.82
CA ILE A 42 -0.56 17.46 12.17
C ILE A 42 -1.23 16.56 13.22
N LEU A 43 -0.46 16.05 14.19
CA LEU A 43 -0.96 15.14 15.22
C LEU A 43 -2.03 15.78 16.11
N ASN A 44 -1.85 17.05 16.47
CA ASN A 44 -2.77 17.81 17.32
C ASN A 44 -3.98 18.36 16.56
N LYS A 45 -3.98 18.28 15.22
CA LYS A 45 -5.01 18.84 14.33
C LYS A 45 -5.20 20.36 14.50
N ASP A 46 -4.12 21.07 14.76
CA ASP A 46 -4.11 22.52 15.02
C ASP A 46 -3.35 23.31 13.95
N ILE A 47 -3.45 22.90 12.70
CA ILE A 47 -2.81 23.55 11.56
C ILE A 47 -3.50 24.87 11.25
N ASP A 48 -2.72 25.96 11.16
CA ASP A 48 -3.23 27.24 10.70
C ASP A 48 -3.58 27.16 9.21
N ARG A 49 -4.85 27.38 8.89
CA ARG A 49 -5.41 27.32 7.52
C ARG A 49 -4.89 28.40 6.58
N ASN A 50 -4.24 29.42 7.11
CA ASN A 50 -3.63 30.48 6.31
C ASN A 50 -2.12 30.28 6.12
N SER A 51 -1.55 29.20 6.65
CA SER A 51 -0.12 28.93 6.53
C SER A 51 0.23 28.29 5.19
N ASP A 52 1.45 28.53 4.72
CA ASP A 52 2.01 27.84 3.55
C ASP A 52 2.06 26.33 3.77
N PHE A 53 2.23 25.89 5.01
CA PHE A 53 2.22 24.48 5.39
C PHE A 53 0.84 23.83 5.14
N TYR A 54 -0.25 24.50 5.50
CA TYR A 54 -1.61 24.01 5.19
C TYR A 54 -1.81 23.82 3.69
N PHE A 55 -1.43 24.83 2.89
CA PHE A 55 -1.55 24.73 1.43
C PHE A 55 -0.67 23.62 0.85
N ALA A 56 0.55 23.43 1.36
CA ALA A 56 1.44 22.37 0.94
C ALA A 56 0.86 20.96 1.24
N LEU A 57 0.20 20.79 2.39
CA LEU A 57 -0.48 19.55 2.74
C LEU A 57 -1.69 19.27 1.84
N LYS A 58 -2.47 20.29 1.50
CA LYS A 58 -3.60 20.14 0.57
C LYS A 58 -3.14 19.83 -0.84
N ASP A 59 -2.17 20.58 -1.36
CA ASP A 59 -1.65 20.46 -2.71
C ASP A 59 -1.06 19.06 -2.96
N LYS A 60 -0.44 18.48 -1.95
CA LYS A 60 0.13 17.14 -2.00
C LYS A 60 -0.79 16.03 -1.46
N GLN A 61 -2.07 16.32 -1.25
CA GLN A 61 -3.08 15.32 -0.87
C GLN A 61 -2.78 14.60 0.46
N PHE A 62 -2.30 15.34 1.44
CA PHE A 62 -2.22 14.88 2.83
C PHE A 62 -3.42 15.33 3.65
N LEU A 63 -4.08 16.41 3.20
CA LEU A 63 -5.17 17.08 3.88
C LEU A 63 -6.26 17.46 2.89
N ALA A 64 -7.52 17.28 3.27
CA ALA A 64 -8.70 17.76 2.57
C ALA A 64 -9.64 18.46 3.56
N ASP A 65 -10.55 19.27 3.07
CA ASP A 65 -11.68 19.76 3.84
C ASP A 65 -13.01 19.26 3.25
N ASP A 66 -14.13 19.50 3.93
CA ASP A 66 -15.45 19.02 3.49
C ASP A 66 -15.82 19.43 2.06
N TYR A 67 -15.24 20.52 1.54
CA TYR A 67 -15.56 21.00 0.20
C TYR A 67 -14.82 20.26 -0.91
N ASP A 68 -13.65 19.71 -0.64
CA ASP A 68 -12.80 19.11 -1.66
C ASP A 68 -12.44 17.63 -1.37
N LEU A 69 -12.94 17.07 -0.28
CA LEU A 69 -12.62 15.69 0.13
C LEU A 69 -12.91 14.66 -0.99
N GLU A 70 -14.07 14.72 -1.63
CA GLU A 70 -14.40 13.79 -2.71
C GLU A 70 -13.45 13.94 -3.90
N ILE A 71 -13.15 15.19 -4.28
CA ILE A 71 -12.22 15.49 -5.37
C ILE A 71 -10.82 14.94 -5.07
N GLN A 72 -10.33 15.16 -3.85
CA GLN A 72 -9.03 14.68 -3.41
C GLN A 72 -8.96 13.14 -3.40
N LEU A 73 -10.02 12.48 -2.96
CA LEU A 73 -10.12 11.02 -3.00
C LEU A 73 -10.14 10.47 -4.42
N ASP A 74 -10.86 11.12 -5.34
CA ASP A 74 -10.91 10.72 -6.74
C ASP A 74 -9.54 10.90 -7.42
N VAL A 75 -8.85 11.99 -7.16
CA VAL A 75 -7.50 12.22 -7.68
C VAL A 75 -6.55 11.15 -7.17
N LEU A 76 -6.56 10.85 -5.85
CA LEU A 76 -5.74 9.82 -5.25
C LEU A 76 -6.06 8.43 -5.83
N ALA A 77 -7.36 8.10 -5.99
CA ALA A 77 -7.79 6.85 -6.60
C ALA A 77 -7.30 6.71 -8.03
N ASN A 78 -7.37 7.77 -8.84
CA ASN A 78 -6.87 7.77 -10.22
C ASN A 78 -5.34 7.63 -10.29
N GLN A 79 -4.60 8.26 -9.38
CA GLN A 79 -3.14 8.07 -9.28
C GLN A 79 -2.79 6.62 -8.93
N LEU A 80 -3.49 6.02 -7.97
CA LEU A 80 -3.29 4.61 -7.59
C LEU A 80 -3.63 3.67 -8.75
N LYS A 81 -4.72 3.94 -9.46
CA LYS A 81 -5.15 3.18 -10.65
C LYS A 81 -4.10 3.23 -11.75
N SER A 82 -3.61 4.43 -12.07
CA SER A 82 -2.56 4.61 -13.08
C SER A 82 -1.25 3.89 -12.70
N ARG A 83 -0.84 3.95 -11.43
CA ARG A 83 0.35 3.24 -10.95
C ARG A 83 0.23 1.73 -10.98
N LYS A 84 -0.99 1.21 -10.82
CA LYS A 84 -1.30 -0.22 -10.82
C LYS A 84 -1.82 -0.73 -12.18
N ALA A 85 -1.87 0.13 -13.20
CA ALA A 85 -2.41 -0.23 -14.52
C ALA A 85 -1.71 -1.45 -15.15
N TYR A 86 -0.42 -1.68 -14.82
CA TYR A 86 0.29 -2.87 -15.25
C TYR A 86 -0.26 -4.18 -14.64
N LEU A 87 -1.08 -4.09 -13.58
CA LEU A 87 -1.75 -5.25 -12.96
C LEU A 87 -3.08 -5.58 -13.66
N ASP A 88 -3.60 -4.67 -14.50
CA ASP A 88 -4.80 -4.93 -15.30
C ASP A 88 -4.51 -5.96 -16.40
N ASP A 89 -3.26 -5.98 -16.89
CA ASP A 89 -2.76 -7.07 -17.69
C ASP A 89 -2.43 -8.25 -16.77
N PHE A 90 -3.15 -9.35 -16.94
CA PHE A 90 -3.01 -10.54 -16.13
C PHE A 90 -1.54 -10.98 -15.99
N THR A 91 -1.16 -11.48 -14.82
CA THR A 91 0.20 -11.98 -14.59
C THR A 91 0.56 -13.08 -15.56
N SER A 92 1.60 -12.88 -16.35
CA SER A 92 2.11 -13.87 -17.32
C SER A 92 2.86 -15.04 -16.67
N LEU A 93 3.15 -14.95 -15.38
CA LEU A 93 3.90 -15.95 -14.62
C LEU A 93 3.10 -16.41 -13.39
N HIS A 94 2.80 -17.70 -13.35
CA HIS A 94 2.25 -18.37 -12.18
C HIS A 94 3.27 -19.37 -11.64
N MET A 95 3.68 -19.21 -10.39
CA MET A 95 4.54 -20.16 -9.69
C MET A 95 3.71 -21.00 -8.74
N ILE A 96 3.66 -22.29 -8.96
CA ILE A 96 2.92 -23.24 -8.11
C ILE A 96 3.93 -24.13 -7.41
N VAL A 97 3.98 -24.03 -6.08
CA VAL A 97 4.82 -24.91 -5.27
C VAL A 97 4.09 -26.23 -5.09
N VAL A 98 4.56 -27.28 -5.72
CA VAL A 98 3.93 -28.61 -5.70
C VAL A 98 4.31 -29.43 -4.46
N THR A 99 5.42 -29.11 -3.82
CA THR A 99 5.87 -29.73 -2.56
C THR A 99 6.83 -28.79 -1.83
N ALA A 100 6.80 -28.82 -0.52
CA ALA A 100 7.82 -28.18 0.32
C ALA A 100 8.89 -29.18 0.81
N ARG A 101 8.79 -30.47 0.41
CA ARG A 101 9.77 -31.48 0.76
C ARG A 101 11.09 -31.29 0.03
N CYS A 102 12.20 -31.55 0.70
CA CYS A 102 13.52 -31.44 0.13
C CYS A 102 14.45 -32.48 0.77
N ASN A 103 15.35 -33.05 -0.04
CA ASN A 103 16.39 -33.95 0.44
C ASN A 103 17.64 -33.21 0.96
N PHE A 104 17.66 -31.87 0.92
CA PHE A 104 18.72 -31.01 1.45
C PHE A 104 18.27 -30.34 2.75
N ASN A 105 19.22 -30.09 3.63
CA ASN A 105 19.01 -29.34 4.86
C ASN A 105 19.90 -28.08 4.87
N CYS A 106 19.62 -27.15 3.96
CA CYS A 106 20.39 -25.93 3.81
C CYS A 106 20.08 -24.94 4.95
N ARG A 107 21.09 -24.47 5.67
CA ARG A 107 20.94 -23.49 6.76
C ARG A 107 20.38 -22.14 6.30
N TYR A 108 20.43 -21.83 5.01
CA TYR A 108 19.95 -20.61 4.38
C TYR A 108 18.74 -20.85 3.46
N CYS A 109 17.96 -21.88 3.73
CA CYS A 109 16.79 -22.18 2.92
C CYS A 109 15.67 -21.17 3.14
N HIS A 110 15.42 -20.33 2.16
CA HIS A 110 14.33 -19.35 2.19
C HIS A 110 12.95 -20.01 2.00
N ALA A 111 12.88 -21.22 1.48
CA ALA A 111 11.64 -21.95 1.27
C ALA A 111 11.18 -22.73 2.53
N SER A 112 11.94 -22.67 3.63
CA SER A 112 11.63 -23.45 4.85
C SER A 112 11.33 -24.92 4.54
N SER A 113 12.15 -25.55 3.71
CA SER A 113 11.92 -26.91 3.23
C SER A 113 11.83 -27.92 4.37
N ALA A 114 10.91 -28.83 4.24
CA ALA A 114 10.69 -29.91 5.17
C ALA A 114 11.39 -31.20 4.74
N ASN A 115 11.40 -32.21 5.62
CA ASN A 115 11.99 -33.51 5.35
C ASN A 115 11.28 -34.18 4.17
N GLU A 116 12.02 -34.94 3.36
CA GLU A 116 11.48 -35.64 2.20
C GLU A 116 10.36 -36.65 2.53
N LYS A 117 10.24 -37.07 3.80
CA LYS A 117 9.22 -38.01 4.28
C LYS A 117 7.91 -37.36 4.70
N GLU A 118 7.84 -36.07 4.73
CA GLU A 118 6.65 -35.29 5.18
C GLU A 118 5.68 -35.08 4.01
N HIS A 119 4.98 -36.12 3.60
CA HIS A 119 4.07 -36.13 2.45
C HIS A 119 2.84 -35.21 2.62
N ASP A 120 2.51 -34.80 3.83
CA ASP A 120 1.40 -33.90 4.11
C ASP A 120 1.66 -32.49 3.54
N LEU A 121 2.89 -32.19 3.12
CA LEU A 121 3.30 -30.94 2.50
C LEU A 121 3.31 -31.01 0.96
N ASP A 122 2.78 -32.08 0.38
CA ASP A 122 2.58 -32.18 -1.05
C ASP A 122 1.25 -31.54 -1.46
N LEU A 123 1.25 -30.88 -2.61
CA LEU A 123 0.02 -30.34 -3.19
C LEU A 123 -0.90 -31.50 -3.60
N ASP A 124 -2.07 -31.57 -2.98
CA ASP A 124 -3.04 -32.63 -3.34
C ASP A 124 -3.74 -32.31 -4.67
N TRP A 125 -4.28 -33.37 -5.28
CA TRP A 125 -4.93 -33.26 -6.59
C TRP A 125 -6.17 -32.37 -6.61
N PRO A 126 -7.08 -32.39 -5.62
CA PRO A 126 -8.19 -31.45 -5.52
C PRO A 126 -7.75 -29.98 -5.51
N THR A 127 -6.76 -29.66 -4.69
CA THR A 127 -6.21 -28.29 -4.60
C THR A 127 -5.52 -27.87 -5.90
N ALA A 128 -4.75 -28.78 -6.54
CA ALA A 128 -4.13 -28.51 -7.83
C ALA A 128 -5.17 -28.14 -8.90
N LYS A 129 -6.28 -28.88 -8.98
CA LYS A 129 -7.40 -28.56 -9.89
C LYS A 129 -8.02 -27.20 -9.60
N LEU A 130 -8.22 -26.85 -8.34
CA LEU A 130 -8.78 -25.56 -7.95
C LEU A 130 -7.87 -24.41 -8.39
N ILE A 131 -6.55 -24.56 -8.21
CA ILE A 131 -5.56 -23.55 -8.65
C ILE A 131 -5.64 -23.35 -10.16
N VAL A 132 -5.58 -24.44 -10.94
CA VAL A 132 -5.63 -24.38 -12.40
C VAL A 132 -6.95 -23.75 -12.87
N ASN A 133 -8.09 -24.18 -12.32
CA ASN A 133 -9.39 -23.62 -12.67
C ASN A 133 -9.48 -22.13 -12.34
N LYS A 134 -8.92 -21.70 -11.21
CA LYS A 134 -8.90 -20.29 -10.83
C LYS A 134 -8.06 -19.45 -11.78
N ILE A 135 -6.89 -19.95 -12.19
CA ILE A 135 -6.02 -19.30 -13.18
C ILE A 135 -6.76 -19.17 -14.53
N LEU A 136 -7.35 -20.25 -15.02
CA LEU A 136 -8.08 -20.24 -16.29
C LEU A 136 -9.31 -19.33 -16.27
N ASN A 137 -10.08 -19.33 -15.17
CA ASN A 137 -11.25 -18.46 -15.03
C ASN A 137 -10.88 -16.97 -14.96
N LEU A 138 -9.74 -16.64 -14.38
CA LEU A 138 -9.22 -15.27 -14.41
C LEU A 138 -8.84 -14.83 -15.81
N HIS A 139 -8.29 -15.73 -16.64
CA HIS A 139 -7.98 -15.44 -18.04
C HIS A 139 -9.22 -15.31 -18.96
N LEU A 140 -10.34 -15.93 -18.59
CA LEU A 140 -11.57 -15.91 -19.38
C LEU A 140 -12.49 -14.70 -19.07
N GLN A 141 -12.15 -13.92 -18.06
CA GLN A 141 -12.91 -12.72 -17.65
C GLN A 141 -12.31 -11.41 -18.21
N LEU A 142 -11.23 -11.49 -18.98
CA LEU A 142 -10.59 -10.42 -19.73
C LEU A 142 -11.00 -10.52 -21.21
#